data_e739e89c5e3dae7e6a880960ab553d79
#
_entry.id   e739e89c5e3dae7e6a880960ab553d79
#
_cell.length_a   1.000
_cell.length_b   1.000
_cell.length_c   1.000
_cell.angle_alpha   90.00
_cell.angle_beta   90.00
_cell.angle_gamma   90.00
#
_symmetry.space_group_name_H-M   'P 1'
#
loop_
_entity.id
_entity.type
_entity.pdbx_description
1 polymer ?
#
loop_
_entity_poly.entity_id
_entity_poly.type
_entity_poly.pdbx_seq_one_letter_code
_entity_poly.pdbx_strand_id
1 'polypeptide(L)'
;MTIAGYGIDVSHHQGKIDWPKVARSGITSAGNLPVNFSILKCIYEAQSHRPDERFEENYRGCIDNAINVGIYVYHASASLNDPVAEAEALVRTLNERKLHLGIWHDLEDKSLRAAGNLAIHKMLKIEDEILKSHGYTDIGIYCSKYWHDSVLDKKYLKGIYKYWWIARYLKDDLGQIPPESMSPAKYADAWQFSSKGKVSGIAGNVDLDVDFTGLAAAMAKDLPKSEDGFTPSKQGIKTVKVTNKLNIRLSPELGDNIIGQIPNGAKVNVTETSGKWSKIEGWVSTNYLE
;
A
#
# COMPACT_ATOMS: atom_id res chain seq x y z
N MET A 1 -24.81 12.70 1.36
CA MET A 1 -23.68 11.76 1.18
C MET A 1 -23.00 11.57 2.53
N THR A 2 -22.84 10.33 2.98
CA THR A 2 -22.08 10.05 4.20
C THR A 2 -20.65 9.70 3.78
N ILE A 3 -19.67 10.42 4.32
CA ILE A 3 -18.23 10.12 4.14
C ILE A 3 -17.78 9.44 5.43
N ALA A 4 -17.23 8.25 5.31
CA ALA A 4 -16.76 7.46 6.44
C ALA A 4 -15.28 7.77 6.77
N GLY A 5 -14.50 8.21 5.79
CA GLY A 5 -13.11 8.58 5.97
C GLY A 5 -12.54 9.36 4.80
N TYR A 6 -11.46 10.09 5.05
CA TYR A 6 -10.67 10.79 4.05
C TYR A 6 -9.31 10.13 3.90
N GLY A 7 -8.79 10.10 2.70
CA GLY A 7 -7.54 9.46 2.39
C GLY A 7 -6.73 10.16 1.32
N ILE A 8 -5.61 9.55 1.04
CA ILE A 8 -4.70 9.93 -0.04
C ILE A 8 -4.20 8.67 -0.74
N ASP A 9 -3.86 8.79 -2.01
CA ASP A 9 -3.05 7.77 -2.63
C ASP A 9 -1.69 8.32 -3.06
N VAL A 10 -0.65 7.52 -2.91
CA VAL A 10 0.74 7.95 -3.07
C VAL A 10 1.62 6.88 -3.68
N SER A 11 2.71 7.32 -4.30
CA SER A 11 3.76 6.52 -4.89
C SER A 11 5.13 7.17 -4.65
N HIS A 12 6.15 6.70 -5.37
CA HIS A 12 7.46 7.37 -5.43
C HIS A 12 7.38 8.83 -5.93
N HIS A 13 6.32 9.21 -6.65
CA HIS A 13 6.14 10.56 -7.19
C HIS A 13 6.04 11.64 -6.11
N GLN A 14 5.52 11.30 -4.93
CA GLN A 14 5.44 12.23 -3.80
C GLN A 14 6.78 12.39 -3.06
N GLY A 15 7.81 11.62 -3.47
CA GLY A 15 9.13 11.66 -2.84
C GLY A 15 9.10 11.24 -1.36
N LYS A 16 9.86 11.93 -0.53
CA LYS A 16 9.88 11.66 0.91
C LYS A 16 8.71 12.36 1.60
N ILE A 17 7.92 11.58 2.34
CA ILE A 17 6.73 12.03 3.07
C ILE A 17 7.04 12.13 4.58
N ASP A 18 6.64 13.22 5.21
CA ASP A 18 6.64 13.38 6.67
C ASP A 18 5.32 12.86 7.24
N TRP A 19 5.23 11.54 7.41
CA TRP A 19 4.03 10.85 7.87
C TRP A 19 3.51 11.33 9.24
N PRO A 20 4.37 11.61 10.25
CA PRO A 20 3.93 12.25 11.48
C PRO A 20 3.22 13.58 11.25
N LYS A 21 3.65 14.36 10.26
CA LYS A 21 3.01 15.63 9.92
C LYS A 21 1.70 15.44 9.15
N VAL A 22 1.65 14.44 8.24
CA VAL A 22 0.41 14.01 7.56
C VAL A 22 -0.67 13.66 8.59
N ALA A 23 -0.34 12.79 9.55
CA ALA A 23 -1.28 12.33 10.57
C ALA A 23 -1.79 13.47 11.48
N ARG A 24 -0.93 14.44 11.81
CA ARG A 24 -1.31 15.54 12.71
C ARG A 24 -2.11 16.66 12.02
N SER A 25 -1.81 16.96 10.78
CA SER A 25 -2.27 18.20 10.14
C SER A 25 -3.18 17.98 8.93
N GLY A 26 -3.16 16.79 8.34
CA GLY A 26 -4.09 16.34 7.31
C GLY A 26 -4.07 17.12 6.00
N ILE A 27 -5.23 17.12 5.33
CA ILE A 27 -5.48 17.64 3.98
C ILE A 27 -5.77 19.14 4.07
N THR A 28 -4.77 19.96 3.80
CA THR A 28 -4.86 21.43 3.98
C THR A 28 -5.69 22.11 2.90
N SER A 29 -5.72 21.60 1.67
CA SER A 29 -6.56 22.14 0.59
C SER A 29 -8.04 21.89 0.79
N ALA A 30 -8.42 20.98 1.69
CA ALA A 30 -9.80 20.62 1.99
C ALA A 30 -10.20 20.94 3.44
N GLY A 31 -9.61 21.99 4.03
CA GLY A 31 -10.00 22.46 5.37
C GLY A 31 -9.40 21.66 6.53
N ASN A 32 -8.20 21.16 6.37
CA ASN A 32 -7.46 20.35 7.36
C ASN A 32 -8.20 19.05 7.75
N LEU A 33 -8.81 18.38 6.78
CA LEU A 33 -9.44 17.09 7.00
C LEU A 33 -8.40 16.04 7.40
N PRO A 34 -8.74 15.11 8.30
CA PRO A 34 -7.81 14.06 8.72
C PRO A 34 -7.48 13.11 7.55
N VAL A 35 -6.28 12.54 7.54
CA VAL A 35 -5.93 11.42 6.68
C VAL A 35 -6.14 10.12 7.47
N ASN A 36 -7.25 9.43 7.20
CA ASN A 36 -7.63 8.19 7.87
C ASN A 36 -7.01 6.96 7.20
N PHE A 37 -6.73 7.04 5.90
CA PHE A 37 -6.15 5.96 5.12
C PHE A 37 -5.23 6.47 4.00
N SER A 38 -4.37 5.59 3.53
CA SER A 38 -3.57 5.82 2.32
C SER A 38 -3.55 4.56 1.45
N ILE A 39 -3.70 4.74 0.14
CA ILE A 39 -3.56 3.66 -0.84
C ILE A 39 -2.19 3.84 -1.52
N LEU A 40 -1.30 2.86 -1.36
CA LEU A 40 0.10 2.97 -1.76
C LEU A 40 0.34 2.23 -3.07
N LYS A 41 1.12 2.83 -3.99
CA LYS A 41 1.64 2.09 -5.13
C LYS A 41 2.54 0.96 -4.61
N CYS A 42 2.21 -0.30 -4.96
CA CYS A 42 2.94 -1.44 -4.43
C CYS A 42 4.15 -1.79 -5.28
N ILE A 43 3.97 -1.93 -6.59
CA ILE A 43 5.05 -2.22 -7.53
C ILE A 43 5.23 -1.07 -8.51
N TYR A 44 6.49 -0.85 -8.87
CA TYR A 44 6.88 0.14 -9.87
C TYR A 44 6.59 -0.45 -11.24
N GLU A 45 5.93 0.17 -12.08
CA GLU A 45 5.52 -0.23 -13.44
C GLU A 45 5.59 -1.74 -13.78
N ALA A 46 4.60 -2.26 -14.43
CA ALA A 46 4.40 -3.66 -14.77
C ALA A 46 5.62 -4.39 -15.38
N GLN A 47 6.52 -3.68 -16.06
CA GLN A 47 7.69 -4.29 -16.72
C GLN A 47 8.85 -4.63 -15.77
N SER A 48 8.93 -4.01 -14.60
CA SER A 48 10.09 -4.16 -13.72
C SER A 48 9.88 -5.22 -12.65
N HIS A 49 8.64 -5.57 -12.33
CA HIS A 49 8.26 -6.48 -11.25
C HIS A 49 8.97 -6.20 -9.91
N ARG A 50 9.37 -4.95 -9.69
CA ARG A 50 10.05 -4.49 -8.49
C ARG A 50 9.12 -3.63 -7.63
N PRO A 51 9.35 -3.56 -6.32
CA PRO A 51 8.61 -2.64 -5.45
C PRO A 51 8.72 -1.20 -5.94
N ASP A 52 7.65 -0.41 -5.72
CA ASP A 52 7.77 1.05 -5.82
C ASP A 52 8.86 1.54 -4.87
N GLU A 53 9.69 2.49 -5.32
CA GLU A 53 10.89 2.93 -4.60
C GLU A 53 10.61 3.48 -3.20
N ARG A 54 9.37 3.90 -2.94
CA ARG A 54 8.93 4.44 -1.65
C ARG A 54 7.94 3.54 -0.92
N PHE A 55 7.60 2.39 -1.49
CA PHE A 55 6.59 1.52 -0.90
C PHE A 55 6.88 1.19 0.57
N GLU A 56 8.08 0.74 0.87
CA GLU A 56 8.48 0.33 2.21
C GLU A 56 8.44 1.50 3.21
N GLU A 57 8.97 2.65 2.81
CA GLU A 57 8.97 3.88 3.62
C GLU A 57 7.54 4.36 3.88
N ASN A 58 6.70 4.35 2.83
CA ASN A 58 5.31 4.78 2.92
C ASN A 58 4.47 3.82 3.76
N TYR A 59 4.64 2.51 3.58
CA TYR A 59 3.93 1.49 4.37
C TYR A 59 4.24 1.65 5.87
N ARG A 60 5.51 1.72 6.23
CA ARG A 60 5.92 1.95 7.63
C ARG A 60 5.41 3.27 8.17
N GLY A 61 5.54 4.33 7.38
CA GLY A 61 5.06 5.65 7.77
C GLY A 61 3.55 5.67 8.07
N CYS A 62 2.74 4.96 7.30
CA CYS A 62 1.32 4.81 7.58
C CYS A 62 1.08 4.04 8.88
N ILE A 63 1.68 2.85 9.03
CA ILE A 63 1.47 1.99 10.20
C ILE A 63 1.92 2.70 11.49
N ASP A 64 3.08 3.32 11.49
CA ASP A 64 3.65 4.02 12.67
C ASP A 64 2.79 5.22 13.09
N ASN A 65 1.95 5.76 12.21
CA ASN A 65 1.08 6.90 12.46
C ASN A 65 -0.41 6.57 12.48
N ALA A 66 -0.77 5.27 12.60
CA ALA A 66 -2.15 4.77 12.66
C ALA A 66 -3.02 5.18 11.46
N ILE A 67 -2.41 5.28 10.27
CA ILE A 67 -3.10 5.49 9.00
C ILE A 67 -3.36 4.12 8.36
N ASN A 68 -4.60 3.83 8.04
CA ASN A 68 -4.98 2.56 7.41
C ASN A 68 -4.39 2.44 6.00
N VAL A 69 -3.94 1.24 5.62
CA VAL A 69 -3.24 1.02 4.36
C VAL A 69 -4.04 0.14 3.41
N GLY A 70 -4.15 0.57 2.16
CA GLY A 70 -4.42 -0.25 1.00
C GLY A 70 -3.26 -0.17 0.02
N ILE A 71 -3.30 -0.98 -1.05
CA ILE A 71 -2.34 -0.84 -2.14
C ILE A 71 -3.04 -0.78 -3.50
N TYR A 72 -2.37 -0.15 -4.46
CA TYR A 72 -2.78 -0.27 -5.85
C TYR A 72 -1.66 -0.82 -6.74
N VAL A 73 -2.06 -1.44 -7.84
CA VAL A 73 -1.19 -1.89 -8.91
C VAL A 73 -1.68 -1.28 -10.23
N TYR A 74 -0.80 -0.51 -10.86
CA TYR A 74 -1.07 0.11 -12.16
C TYR A 74 -0.87 -0.89 -13.28
N HIS A 75 -1.91 -1.18 -14.04
CA HIS A 75 -1.87 -2.13 -15.13
C HIS A 75 -1.69 -1.45 -16.50
N ALA A 76 -0.82 -2.05 -17.31
CA ALA A 76 -0.57 -1.64 -18.69
C ALA A 76 -0.40 -2.87 -19.59
N SER A 77 0.08 -2.68 -20.83
CA SER A 77 0.33 -3.78 -21.77
C SER A 77 1.25 -4.87 -21.22
N ALA A 78 2.20 -4.50 -20.36
CA ALA A 78 3.10 -5.45 -19.73
C ALA A 78 2.37 -6.40 -18.77
N SER A 79 1.40 -5.90 -17.98
CA SER A 79 0.53 -6.71 -17.12
C SER A 79 -0.24 -7.77 -17.93
N LEU A 80 -0.70 -7.42 -19.12
CA LEU A 80 -1.37 -8.35 -20.03
C LEU A 80 -0.46 -9.46 -20.54
N ASN A 81 0.84 -9.18 -20.67
CA ASN A 81 1.82 -10.11 -21.19
C ASN A 81 2.30 -11.12 -20.16
N ASP A 82 2.41 -10.71 -18.89
CA ASP A 82 2.91 -11.56 -17.81
C ASP A 82 2.19 -11.29 -16.46
N PRO A 83 0.88 -11.59 -16.37
CA PRO A 83 0.11 -11.38 -15.14
C PRO A 83 0.58 -12.29 -13.99
N VAL A 84 1.21 -13.42 -14.29
CA VAL A 84 1.75 -14.32 -13.26
C VAL A 84 2.92 -13.65 -12.54
N ALA A 85 3.91 -13.17 -13.30
CA ALA A 85 5.07 -12.52 -12.70
C ALA A 85 4.69 -11.23 -11.96
N GLU A 86 3.68 -10.51 -12.44
CA GLU A 86 3.17 -9.32 -11.75
C GLU A 86 2.52 -9.67 -10.41
N ALA A 87 1.64 -10.65 -10.37
CA ALA A 87 1.00 -11.12 -9.14
C ALA A 87 2.02 -11.68 -8.14
N GLU A 88 3.00 -12.45 -8.59
CA GLU A 88 4.08 -12.93 -7.75
C GLU A 88 4.95 -11.78 -7.19
N ALA A 89 5.18 -10.74 -7.98
CA ALA A 89 5.89 -9.55 -7.52
C ALA A 89 5.11 -8.80 -6.44
N LEU A 90 3.78 -8.69 -6.58
CA LEU A 90 2.90 -8.16 -5.55
C LEU A 90 3.00 -8.98 -4.26
N VAL A 91 2.86 -10.30 -4.35
CA VAL A 91 2.96 -11.21 -3.19
C VAL A 91 4.31 -11.07 -2.50
N ARG A 92 5.41 -11.09 -3.25
CA ARG A 92 6.76 -10.89 -2.68
C ARG A 92 6.92 -9.53 -2.00
N THR A 93 6.41 -8.46 -2.62
CA THR A 93 6.50 -7.10 -2.07
C THR A 93 5.64 -6.95 -0.82
N LEU A 94 4.45 -7.53 -0.81
CA LEU A 94 3.56 -7.50 0.33
C LEU A 94 4.08 -8.33 1.50
N ASN A 95 4.76 -9.43 1.24
CA ASN A 95 5.41 -10.27 2.25
C ASN A 95 4.52 -10.50 3.49
N GLU A 96 3.32 -11.03 3.28
CA GLU A 96 2.31 -11.30 4.31
C GLU A 96 1.79 -10.06 5.06
N ARG A 97 2.10 -8.85 4.58
CA ARG A 97 1.59 -7.61 5.20
C ARG A 97 0.07 -7.55 5.11
N LYS A 98 -0.52 -7.11 6.20
CA LYS A 98 -1.96 -6.90 6.29
C LYS A 98 -2.35 -5.57 5.64
N LEU A 99 -3.43 -5.60 4.88
CA LEU A 99 -3.98 -4.44 4.21
C LEU A 99 -5.36 -4.12 4.81
N HIS A 100 -5.56 -2.88 5.20
CA HIS A 100 -6.82 -2.41 5.78
C HIS A 100 -7.87 -2.07 4.71
N LEU A 101 -7.40 -1.72 3.50
CA LEU A 101 -8.22 -1.37 2.35
C LEU A 101 -7.96 -2.28 1.14
N GLY A 102 -7.41 -3.47 1.34
CA GLY A 102 -7.20 -4.45 0.28
C GLY A 102 -6.27 -3.99 -0.85
N ILE A 103 -6.46 -4.62 -2.00
CA ILE A 103 -5.69 -4.43 -3.23
C ILE A 103 -6.60 -3.82 -4.29
N TRP A 104 -6.10 -2.82 -5.02
CA TRP A 104 -6.85 -2.14 -6.08
C TRP A 104 -6.16 -2.32 -7.43
N HIS A 105 -6.86 -2.97 -8.37
CA HIS A 105 -6.44 -3.03 -9.76
C HIS A 105 -6.73 -1.69 -10.43
N ASP A 106 -5.68 -0.95 -10.76
CA ASP A 106 -5.77 0.34 -11.43
C ASP A 106 -5.83 0.14 -12.96
N LEU A 107 -7.02 0.35 -13.50
CA LEU A 107 -7.37 0.11 -14.90
C LEU A 107 -7.66 1.42 -15.63
N GLU A 108 -6.62 2.09 -16.11
CA GLU A 108 -6.76 3.37 -16.82
C GLU A 108 -5.80 3.56 -18.01
N ASP A 109 -4.85 2.64 -18.20
CA ASP A 109 -3.88 2.76 -19.29
C ASP A 109 -4.49 2.48 -20.67
N LYS A 110 -4.14 3.30 -21.64
CA LYS A 110 -4.65 3.22 -23.01
C LYS A 110 -4.36 1.88 -23.69
N SER A 111 -3.27 1.20 -23.31
CA SER A 111 -2.91 -0.10 -23.87
C SER A 111 -3.89 -1.19 -23.45
N LEU A 112 -4.44 -1.13 -22.22
CA LEU A 112 -5.52 -2.02 -21.78
C LEU A 112 -6.78 -1.83 -22.63
N ARG A 113 -7.14 -0.58 -22.89
CA ARG A 113 -8.27 -0.27 -23.75
C ARG A 113 -8.08 -0.84 -25.17
N ALA A 114 -6.88 -0.72 -25.71
CA ALA A 114 -6.55 -1.26 -27.05
C ALA A 114 -6.64 -2.79 -27.10
N ALA A 115 -6.26 -3.48 -26.01
CA ALA A 115 -6.34 -4.94 -25.91
C ALA A 115 -7.77 -5.47 -25.71
N GLY A 116 -8.66 -4.64 -25.12
CA GLY A 116 -10.07 -4.95 -24.91
C GLY A 116 -10.38 -5.78 -23.68
N ASN A 117 -11.67 -5.82 -23.33
CA ASN A 117 -12.14 -6.40 -22.07
C ASN A 117 -11.76 -7.88 -21.86
N LEU A 118 -11.73 -8.69 -22.93
CA LEU A 118 -11.37 -10.10 -22.79
C LEU A 118 -9.94 -10.30 -22.28
N ALA A 119 -9.00 -9.47 -22.74
CA ALA A 119 -7.61 -9.51 -22.29
C ALA A 119 -7.51 -9.04 -20.84
N ILE A 120 -8.19 -7.95 -20.49
CA ILE A 120 -8.28 -7.44 -19.11
C ILE A 120 -8.83 -8.52 -18.16
N HIS A 121 -9.94 -9.17 -18.53
CA HIS A 121 -10.55 -10.20 -17.68
C HIS A 121 -9.63 -11.41 -17.46
N LYS A 122 -8.87 -11.83 -18.49
CA LYS A 122 -7.89 -12.91 -18.35
C LYS A 122 -6.75 -12.55 -17.40
N MET A 123 -6.21 -11.35 -17.54
CA MET A 123 -5.16 -10.82 -16.67
C MET A 123 -5.64 -10.82 -15.21
N LEU A 124 -6.74 -10.13 -14.93
CA LEU A 124 -7.32 -10.00 -13.59
C LEU A 124 -7.61 -11.36 -12.95
N LYS A 125 -8.15 -12.32 -13.75
CA LYS A 125 -8.42 -13.66 -13.23
C LYS A 125 -7.16 -14.37 -12.75
N ILE A 126 -6.08 -14.31 -13.53
CA ILE A 126 -4.81 -14.95 -13.19
C ILE A 126 -4.21 -14.33 -11.93
N GLU A 127 -4.17 -13.00 -11.86
CA GLU A 127 -3.63 -12.29 -10.72
C GLU A 127 -4.44 -12.54 -9.46
N ASP A 128 -5.76 -12.47 -9.54
CA ASP A 128 -6.66 -12.74 -8.42
C ASP A 128 -6.51 -14.16 -7.86
N GLU A 129 -6.36 -15.17 -8.72
CA GLU A 129 -6.16 -16.55 -8.30
C GLU A 129 -4.87 -16.69 -7.47
N ILE A 130 -3.79 -16.04 -7.90
CA ILE A 130 -2.51 -16.02 -7.19
C ILE A 130 -2.64 -15.24 -5.87
N LEU A 131 -3.15 -14.01 -5.91
CA LEU A 131 -3.31 -13.17 -4.72
C LEU A 131 -4.19 -13.86 -3.66
N LYS A 132 -5.31 -14.44 -4.08
CA LYS A 132 -6.22 -15.18 -3.19
C LYS A 132 -5.58 -16.43 -2.59
N SER A 133 -4.73 -17.14 -3.34
CA SER A 133 -4.00 -18.30 -2.83
C SER A 133 -3.00 -17.95 -1.70
N HIS A 134 -2.59 -16.66 -1.63
CA HIS A 134 -1.74 -16.10 -0.58
C HIS A 134 -2.53 -15.32 0.49
N GLY A 135 -3.87 -15.46 0.51
CA GLY A 135 -4.72 -14.88 1.54
C GLY A 135 -5.20 -13.44 1.29
N TYR A 136 -4.87 -12.84 0.15
CA TYR A 136 -5.37 -11.51 -0.22
C TYR A 136 -6.71 -11.63 -0.93
N THR A 137 -7.80 -11.51 -0.21
CA THR A 137 -9.17 -11.71 -0.72
C THR A 137 -9.94 -10.42 -0.98
N ASP A 138 -9.55 -9.34 -0.32
CA ASP A 138 -10.18 -8.02 -0.49
C ASP A 138 -9.53 -7.28 -1.67
N ILE A 139 -10.13 -7.50 -2.85
CA ILE A 139 -9.65 -6.95 -4.11
C ILE A 139 -10.75 -6.12 -4.75
N GLY A 140 -10.39 -4.94 -5.25
CA GLY A 140 -11.29 -3.99 -5.90
C GLY A 140 -10.74 -3.44 -7.22
N ILE A 141 -11.57 -2.67 -7.90
CA ILE A 141 -11.22 -2.00 -9.16
C ILE A 141 -11.12 -0.49 -8.91
N TYR A 142 -9.99 0.10 -9.32
CA TYR A 142 -9.89 1.54 -9.51
C TYR A 142 -9.95 1.87 -11.00
N CYS A 143 -10.68 2.91 -11.34
CA CYS A 143 -10.67 3.51 -12.67
C CYS A 143 -11.29 4.91 -12.65
N SER A 144 -11.07 5.67 -13.72
CA SER A 144 -11.81 6.93 -13.90
C SER A 144 -13.29 6.68 -14.21
N LYS A 145 -14.14 7.69 -13.94
CA LYS A 145 -15.56 7.66 -14.34
C LYS A 145 -15.74 7.34 -15.82
N TYR A 146 -14.88 7.86 -16.69
CA TYR A 146 -14.92 7.56 -18.12
C TYR A 146 -14.68 6.07 -18.41
N TRP A 147 -13.68 5.47 -17.77
CA TRP A 147 -13.40 4.04 -17.90
C TRP A 147 -14.54 3.19 -17.38
N HIS A 148 -15.06 3.52 -16.21
CA HIS A 148 -16.23 2.85 -15.63
C HIS A 148 -17.44 2.89 -16.57
N ASP A 149 -17.74 4.04 -17.18
CA ASP A 149 -18.97 4.20 -17.96
C ASP A 149 -18.87 3.71 -19.40
N SER A 150 -17.67 3.76 -19.99
CA SER A 150 -17.51 3.66 -21.45
C SER A 150 -16.47 2.65 -21.95
N VAL A 151 -15.59 2.13 -21.06
CA VAL A 151 -14.50 1.24 -21.48
C VAL A 151 -14.65 -0.16 -20.89
N LEU A 152 -14.84 -0.25 -19.58
CA LEU A 152 -14.88 -1.53 -18.86
C LEU A 152 -16.24 -2.23 -19.03
N ASP A 153 -16.21 -3.56 -19.14
CA ASP A 153 -17.40 -4.39 -19.05
C ASP A 153 -17.87 -4.47 -17.59
N LYS A 154 -18.58 -3.42 -17.16
CA LYS A 154 -19.12 -3.31 -15.80
C LYS A 154 -19.96 -4.49 -15.37
N LYS A 155 -20.73 -5.05 -16.30
CA LYS A 155 -21.63 -6.16 -15.98
C LYS A 155 -20.86 -7.39 -15.55
N TYR A 156 -19.78 -7.68 -16.26
CA TYR A 156 -18.89 -8.79 -15.92
C TYR A 156 -18.14 -8.51 -14.61
N LEU A 157 -17.49 -7.34 -14.51
CA LEU A 157 -16.64 -7.01 -13.37
C LEU A 157 -17.45 -6.88 -12.06
N LYS A 158 -18.67 -6.34 -12.08
CA LYS A 158 -19.54 -6.28 -10.88
C LYS A 158 -20.01 -7.66 -10.39
N GLY A 159 -19.94 -8.67 -11.22
CA GLY A 159 -20.17 -10.06 -10.81
C GLY A 159 -19.00 -10.66 -10.04
N ILE A 160 -17.83 -10.04 -10.09
CA ILE A 160 -16.57 -10.54 -9.49
C ILE A 160 -16.10 -9.63 -8.37
N TYR A 161 -16.08 -8.31 -8.61
CA TYR A 161 -15.55 -7.33 -7.68
C TYR A 161 -16.66 -6.61 -6.92
N LYS A 162 -16.58 -6.70 -5.62
CA LYS A 162 -17.49 -6.02 -4.71
C LYS A 162 -17.16 -4.54 -4.58
N TYR A 163 -15.88 -4.18 -4.65
CA TYR A 163 -15.38 -2.85 -4.31
C TYR A 163 -14.96 -2.06 -5.54
N TRP A 164 -15.38 -0.79 -5.59
CA TRP A 164 -15.09 0.13 -6.68
C TRP A 164 -14.57 1.46 -6.13
N TRP A 165 -13.44 1.89 -6.63
CA TRP A 165 -12.82 3.18 -6.36
C TRP A 165 -12.79 3.99 -7.67
N ILE A 166 -13.52 5.10 -7.72
CA ILE A 166 -13.76 5.85 -8.96
C ILE A 166 -13.12 7.23 -8.89
N ALA A 167 -12.26 7.54 -9.87
CA ALA A 167 -11.72 8.87 -10.04
C ALA A 167 -12.71 9.76 -10.82
N ARG A 168 -13.00 10.93 -10.24
CA ARG A 168 -13.80 11.98 -10.89
C ARG A 168 -13.48 13.33 -10.27
N TYR A 169 -12.83 14.20 -11.03
CA TYR A 169 -12.34 15.50 -10.57
C TYR A 169 -13.20 16.66 -11.05
N LEU A 170 -13.10 17.81 -10.36
CA LEU A 170 -13.56 19.07 -10.88
C LEU A 170 -12.75 19.50 -12.10
N LYS A 171 -13.34 20.27 -13.00
CA LYS A 171 -12.61 20.87 -14.12
C LYS A 171 -11.51 21.80 -13.61
N ASP A 172 -11.86 22.62 -12.61
CA ASP A 172 -10.94 23.53 -11.91
C ASP A 172 -10.56 22.91 -10.56
N ASP A 173 -9.83 21.79 -10.61
CA ASP A 173 -9.37 21.06 -9.46
C ASP A 173 -8.26 21.82 -8.72
N LEU A 174 -8.49 22.15 -7.47
CA LEU A 174 -7.56 22.82 -6.54
C LEU A 174 -7.40 22.03 -5.23
N GLY A 175 -7.83 20.76 -5.20
CA GLY A 175 -7.79 19.93 -4.00
C GLY A 175 -8.96 20.12 -3.03
N GLN A 176 -10.01 20.83 -3.45
CA GLN A 176 -11.23 21.00 -2.66
C GLN A 176 -12.21 19.84 -2.91
N ILE A 177 -13.08 19.56 -1.93
CA ILE A 177 -14.12 18.55 -2.10
C ILE A 177 -15.15 19.05 -3.14
N PRO A 178 -15.44 18.25 -4.19
CA PRO A 178 -16.44 18.64 -5.18
C PRO A 178 -17.86 18.58 -4.60
N PRO A 179 -18.82 19.28 -5.27
CA PRO A 179 -20.24 19.20 -4.90
C PRO A 179 -20.77 17.76 -4.89
N GLU A 180 -21.72 17.47 -4.02
CA GLU A 180 -22.34 16.13 -3.87
C GLU A 180 -22.90 15.57 -5.18
N SER A 181 -23.37 16.44 -6.10
CA SER A 181 -23.84 16.04 -7.42
C SER A 181 -22.77 15.36 -8.31
N MET A 182 -21.51 15.51 -7.97
CA MET A 182 -20.40 14.82 -8.64
C MET A 182 -20.04 13.48 -8.01
N SER A 183 -20.53 13.20 -6.80
CA SER A 183 -20.18 12.00 -6.06
C SER A 183 -20.59 10.72 -6.77
N PRO A 184 -19.71 9.72 -6.87
CA PRO A 184 -20.03 8.38 -7.37
C PRO A 184 -20.62 7.44 -6.31
N ALA A 185 -20.97 7.90 -5.12
CA ALA A 185 -21.40 7.09 -3.97
C ALA A 185 -22.56 6.11 -4.25
N LYS A 186 -23.32 6.33 -5.33
CA LYS A 186 -24.41 5.40 -5.74
C LYS A 186 -23.89 4.10 -6.36
N TYR A 187 -22.64 4.05 -6.80
CA TYR A 187 -22.06 2.94 -7.55
C TYR A 187 -20.59 2.68 -7.27
N ALA A 188 -20.00 3.39 -6.31
CA ALA A 188 -18.62 3.25 -5.87
C ALA A 188 -18.53 3.27 -4.34
N ASP A 189 -17.53 2.59 -3.81
CA ASP A 189 -17.22 2.49 -2.39
C ASP A 189 -16.23 3.57 -1.96
N ALA A 190 -15.37 4.01 -2.88
CA ALA A 190 -14.42 5.09 -2.70
C ALA A 190 -14.39 6.03 -3.91
N TRP A 191 -13.96 7.25 -3.67
CA TRP A 191 -13.88 8.31 -4.69
C TRP A 191 -12.55 9.04 -4.59
N GLN A 192 -11.76 8.97 -5.64
CA GLN A 192 -10.63 9.88 -5.83
C GLN A 192 -11.18 11.18 -6.44
N PHE A 193 -11.23 12.22 -5.64
CA PHE A 193 -11.93 13.44 -6.00
C PHE A 193 -11.06 14.58 -6.50
N SER A 194 -9.75 14.47 -6.33
CA SER A 194 -8.75 15.46 -6.75
C SER A 194 -7.42 14.81 -7.04
N SER A 195 -6.68 15.38 -8.01
CA SER A 195 -5.28 15.08 -8.26
C SER A 195 -4.34 16.26 -7.93
N LYS A 196 -4.87 17.27 -7.25
CA LYS A 196 -4.14 18.50 -6.91
C LYS A 196 -4.24 18.88 -5.43
N GLY A 197 -4.49 17.89 -4.59
CA GLY A 197 -4.55 18.09 -3.16
C GLY A 197 -3.27 18.64 -2.56
N LYS A 198 -3.40 19.29 -1.42
CA LYS A 198 -2.29 19.70 -0.58
C LYS A 198 -2.44 19.06 0.79
N VAL A 199 -1.42 18.34 1.19
CA VAL A 199 -1.35 17.62 2.47
C VAL A 199 -0.13 18.05 3.22
N SER A 200 -0.31 18.37 4.49
CA SER A 200 0.81 18.76 5.32
C SER A 200 1.81 17.60 5.47
N GLY A 201 3.07 17.83 5.15
CA GLY A 201 4.09 16.77 5.17
C GLY A 201 4.38 16.14 3.81
N ILE A 202 3.65 16.51 2.75
CA ILE A 202 3.89 16.09 1.37
C ILE A 202 4.23 17.31 0.52
N ALA A 203 5.30 17.21 -0.26
CA ALA A 203 5.67 18.24 -1.22
C ALA A 203 4.87 18.07 -2.52
N GLY A 204 4.41 19.19 -3.09
CA GLY A 204 3.70 19.15 -4.37
C GLY A 204 2.22 18.82 -4.25
N ASN A 205 1.71 18.12 -5.26
CA ASN A 205 0.33 17.64 -5.32
C ASN A 205 0.24 16.19 -4.85
N VAL A 206 -0.92 15.85 -4.32
CA VAL A 206 -1.25 14.48 -3.94
C VAL A 206 -2.71 14.21 -4.28
N ASP A 207 -3.00 12.97 -4.63
CA ASP A 207 -4.36 12.52 -4.92
C ASP A 207 -5.16 12.39 -3.63
N LEU A 208 -6.41 12.84 -3.66
CA LEU A 208 -7.28 12.91 -2.50
C LEU A 208 -8.50 12.02 -2.66
N ASP A 209 -8.80 11.28 -1.59
CA ASP A 209 -9.81 10.25 -1.58
C ASP A 209 -10.84 10.41 -0.47
N VAL A 210 -12.01 9.84 -0.71
CA VAL A 210 -13.01 9.57 0.34
C VAL A 210 -13.44 8.10 0.29
N ASP A 211 -13.69 7.54 1.46
CA ASP A 211 -14.37 6.26 1.66
C ASP A 211 -15.82 6.54 2.05
N PHE A 212 -16.78 5.94 1.32
CA PHE A 212 -18.21 6.09 1.58
C PHE A 212 -18.78 5.02 2.51
N THR A 213 -18.12 3.88 2.60
CA THR A 213 -18.69 2.67 3.19
C THR A 213 -18.09 2.31 4.54
N GLY A 214 -17.03 3.00 4.95
CA GLY A 214 -16.24 2.59 6.10
C GLY A 214 -15.41 1.35 5.80
N LEU A 215 -15.02 1.18 4.55
CA LEU A 215 -14.25 0.05 4.06
C LEU A 215 -12.99 -0.18 4.89
N ALA A 216 -12.26 0.89 5.20
CA ALA A 216 -11.10 0.84 6.07
C ALA A 216 -11.44 0.30 7.47
N ALA A 217 -12.59 0.67 8.04
CA ALA A 217 -13.03 0.21 9.34
C ALA A 217 -13.62 -1.21 9.28
N ALA A 218 -14.28 -1.57 8.18
CA ALA A 218 -14.85 -2.90 7.99
C ALA A 218 -13.75 -3.94 7.80
N MET A 219 -12.81 -3.69 6.91
CA MET A 219 -11.67 -4.59 6.66
C MET A 219 -10.77 -4.73 7.89
N ALA A 220 -10.56 -3.67 8.65
CA ALA A 220 -9.77 -3.73 9.88
C ALA A 220 -10.39 -4.61 10.98
N LYS A 221 -11.70 -4.83 10.97
CA LYS A 221 -12.39 -5.71 11.93
C LYS A 221 -12.19 -7.19 11.62
N ASP A 222 -12.06 -7.54 10.34
CA ASP A 222 -11.87 -8.91 9.87
C ASP A 222 -10.39 -9.32 9.85
N LEU A 223 -9.49 -8.35 10.00
CA LEU A 223 -8.09 -8.67 10.25
C LEU A 223 -8.02 -9.41 11.59
N PRO A 224 -7.44 -10.63 11.65
CA PRO A 224 -7.17 -11.25 12.93
C PRO A 224 -6.43 -10.21 13.76
N LYS A 225 -6.94 -9.93 14.97
CA LYS A 225 -6.23 -9.07 15.93
C LYS A 225 -4.84 -9.64 15.95
N SER A 226 -3.86 -8.87 15.48
CA SER A 226 -2.51 -9.33 15.34
C SER A 226 -2.08 -9.90 16.69
N GLU A 227 -1.96 -11.22 16.77
CA GLU A 227 -1.14 -11.83 17.83
C GLU A 227 0.33 -11.43 17.65
N ASP A 228 0.67 -10.96 16.47
CA ASP A 228 1.86 -10.18 16.18
C ASP A 228 1.55 -8.72 16.50
N GLY A 229 1.39 -8.45 17.80
CA GLY A 229 1.41 -7.11 18.31
C GLY A 229 2.67 -6.42 17.81
N PHE A 230 2.53 -5.59 16.79
CA PHE A 230 3.44 -4.47 16.60
C PHE A 230 3.13 -3.48 17.72
N THR A 231 3.45 -3.88 18.93
CA THR A 231 3.85 -2.94 19.94
C THR A 231 5.21 -2.45 19.47
N PRO A 232 5.50 -1.15 19.44
CA PRO A 232 6.86 -0.65 19.41
C PRO A 232 7.55 -1.25 20.63
N SER A 233 8.02 -2.50 20.48
CA SER A 233 8.56 -3.27 21.56
C SER A 233 9.97 -2.78 21.75
N LYS A 234 10.15 -2.02 22.81
CA LYS A 234 11.43 -1.80 23.51
C LYS A 234 12.64 -1.82 22.56
N GLN A 235 12.68 -0.80 21.69
CA GLN A 235 13.93 -0.34 21.11
C GLN A 235 14.93 -0.16 22.24
N GLY A 236 16.16 -0.51 22.04
CA GLY A 236 17.20 -0.29 23.01
C GLY A 236 18.20 -1.43 23.09
N ILE A 237 19.14 -1.27 24.00
CA ILE A 237 20.23 -2.22 24.18
C ILE A 237 19.70 -3.51 24.79
N LYS A 238 19.91 -4.61 24.11
CA LYS A 238 19.61 -5.98 24.53
C LYS A 238 20.89 -6.79 24.67
N THR A 239 20.88 -7.76 25.58
CA THR A 239 21.99 -8.69 25.74
C THR A 239 21.67 -10.01 25.04
N VAL A 240 22.57 -10.46 24.17
CA VAL A 240 22.46 -11.75 23.48
C VAL A 240 22.57 -12.89 24.51
N LYS A 241 21.60 -13.80 24.53
CA LYS A 241 21.56 -14.96 25.39
C LYS A 241 21.43 -16.24 24.56
N VAL A 242 22.54 -16.89 24.30
CA VAL A 242 22.63 -18.14 23.54
C VAL A 242 23.76 -18.99 24.11
N THR A 243 23.77 -20.28 23.76
CA THR A 243 24.83 -21.18 24.24
C THR A 243 26.21 -20.84 23.64
N ASN A 244 26.23 -20.51 22.35
CA ASN A 244 27.49 -20.20 21.63
C ASN A 244 27.42 -18.80 21.01
N LYS A 245 26.93 -18.71 19.77
CA LYS A 245 26.82 -17.47 18.98
C LYS A 245 25.44 -17.35 18.34
N LEU A 246 24.97 -16.14 18.22
CA LEU A 246 23.72 -15.79 17.50
C LEU A 246 24.08 -15.40 16.07
N ASN A 247 23.43 -16.01 15.09
CA ASN A 247 23.64 -15.64 13.69
C ASN A 247 22.99 -14.29 13.37
N ILE A 248 23.73 -13.44 12.69
CA ILE A 248 23.20 -12.25 11.99
C ILE A 248 22.81 -12.70 10.59
N ARG A 249 21.61 -12.31 10.15
CA ARG A 249 21.05 -12.70 8.87
C ARG A 249 20.68 -11.47 8.03
N LEU A 250 20.73 -11.63 6.74
CA LEU A 250 20.38 -10.56 5.79
C LEU A 250 18.87 -10.27 5.79
N SER A 251 18.06 -11.30 6.05
CA SER A 251 16.59 -11.24 6.11
C SER A 251 16.07 -12.03 7.32
N PRO A 252 14.85 -11.73 7.83
CA PRO A 252 14.27 -12.36 9.00
C PRO A 252 13.70 -13.75 8.70
N GLU A 253 14.53 -14.66 8.19
CA GLU A 253 14.19 -16.04 7.85
C GLU A 253 15.34 -17.00 8.12
N LEU A 254 15.03 -18.30 8.18
CA LEU A 254 16.06 -19.35 8.26
C LEU A 254 16.51 -19.73 6.85
N GLY A 255 17.83 -19.93 6.66
CA GLY A 255 18.42 -20.30 5.37
C GLY A 255 19.89 -19.87 5.28
N ASP A 256 20.44 -19.90 4.06
CA ASP A 256 21.84 -19.59 3.77
C ASP A 256 22.09 -18.05 3.66
N ASN A 257 21.41 -17.27 4.47
CA ASN A 257 21.48 -15.82 4.50
C ASN A 257 22.28 -15.28 5.71
N ILE A 258 23.14 -16.08 6.30
CA ILE A 258 23.97 -15.69 7.45
C ILE A 258 25.10 -14.77 6.97
N ILE A 259 25.16 -13.56 7.54
CA ILE A 259 26.16 -12.53 7.21
C ILE A 259 27.15 -12.28 8.35
N GLY A 260 26.93 -12.86 9.52
CA GLY A 260 27.78 -12.69 10.66
C GLY A 260 27.29 -13.42 11.92
N GLN A 261 28.03 -13.28 12.98
CA GLN A 261 27.70 -13.92 14.27
C GLN A 261 28.03 -12.98 15.44
N ILE A 262 27.18 -13.03 16.47
CA ILE A 262 27.33 -12.26 17.71
C ILE A 262 27.56 -13.24 18.86
N PRO A 263 28.58 -13.03 19.70
CA PRO A 263 28.83 -13.91 20.85
C PRO A 263 27.75 -13.77 21.92
N ASN A 264 27.63 -14.81 22.74
CA ASN A 264 26.80 -14.76 23.95
C ASN A 264 27.29 -13.63 24.89
N GLY A 265 26.36 -12.91 25.48
CA GLY A 265 26.65 -11.81 26.39
C GLY A 265 26.88 -10.46 25.70
N ALA A 266 27.03 -10.43 24.38
CA ALA A 266 27.17 -9.17 23.65
C ALA A 266 25.92 -8.28 23.78
N LYS A 267 26.13 -6.98 23.87
CA LYS A 267 25.08 -5.98 23.84
C LYS A 267 24.84 -5.51 22.40
N VAL A 268 23.59 -5.53 21.97
CA VAL A 268 23.17 -5.09 20.63
C VAL A 268 22.08 -4.05 20.76
N ASN A 269 22.08 -3.06 19.91
CA ASN A 269 21.00 -2.09 19.82
C ASN A 269 19.91 -2.67 18.91
N VAL A 270 18.75 -3.00 19.48
CA VAL A 270 17.58 -3.43 18.73
C VAL A 270 16.83 -2.20 18.27
N THR A 271 16.73 -2.05 16.95
CA THR A 271 16.04 -0.92 16.31
C THR A 271 14.62 -1.26 15.89
N GLU A 272 14.36 -2.55 15.65
CA GLU A 272 13.07 -3.03 15.19
C GLU A 272 12.88 -4.50 15.60
N THR A 273 11.66 -4.92 15.85
CA THR A 273 11.32 -6.36 16.03
C THR A 273 10.15 -6.74 15.15
N SER A 274 10.22 -7.91 14.53
CA SER A 274 9.16 -8.49 13.72
C SER A 274 9.02 -9.97 14.07
N GLY A 275 7.92 -10.34 14.68
CA GLY A 275 7.69 -11.71 15.16
C GLY A 275 8.85 -12.23 16.04
N LYS A 276 9.51 -13.29 15.61
CA LYS A 276 10.65 -13.90 16.29
C LYS A 276 12.00 -13.25 15.98
N TRP A 277 12.02 -12.20 15.17
CA TRP A 277 13.23 -11.56 14.69
C TRP A 277 13.40 -10.16 15.25
N SER A 278 14.65 -9.78 15.47
CA SER A 278 15.02 -8.42 15.88
C SER A 278 16.06 -7.88 14.91
N LYS A 279 15.81 -6.69 14.36
CA LYS A 279 16.80 -5.94 13.59
C LYS A 279 17.74 -5.26 14.56
N ILE A 280 19.03 -5.36 14.28
CA ILE A 280 20.07 -4.77 15.10
C ILE A 280 20.93 -3.84 14.25
N GLU A 281 21.41 -2.77 14.88
CA GLU A 281 22.46 -1.91 14.35
C GLU A 281 23.71 -2.09 15.19
N GLY A 282 24.85 -2.08 14.54
CA GLY A 282 26.15 -2.25 15.18
C GLY A 282 27.18 -1.27 14.62
N TRP A 283 28.13 -0.91 15.48
CA TRP A 283 29.33 -0.18 15.12
C TRP A 283 30.51 -1.13 15.11
N VAL A 284 31.37 -1.01 14.13
CA VAL A 284 32.67 -1.67 14.12
C VAL A 284 33.78 -0.61 14.26
N SER A 285 34.86 -0.98 14.93
CA SER A 285 36.00 -0.07 15.07
C SER A 285 36.66 0.16 13.71
N THR A 286 36.83 1.42 13.33
CA THR A 286 37.53 1.81 12.10
C THR A 286 38.99 1.32 12.06
N ASN A 287 39.58 1.03 13.22
CA ASN A 287 40.96 0.48 13.30
C ASN A 287 41.09 -0.94 12.73
N TYR A 288 39.96 -1.61 12.44
CA TYR A 288 39.88 -2.95 11.86
C TYR A 288 39.19 -2.95 10.51
N LEU A 289 39.02 -1.78 9.88
CA LEU A 289 38.54 -1.62 8.52
C LEU A 289 39.75 -1.26 7.63
N GLU A 290 39.98 -2.05 6.57
CA GLU A 290 40.94 -1.77 5.51
C GLU A 290 40.26 -0.95 4.39
#